data_46252c7eaba0ac883e8b3d55049a40eb
#
_entry.id   46252c7eaba0ac883e8b3d55049a40eb
#
_cell.length_a   1.000
_cell.length_b   1.000
_cell.length_c   1.000
_cell.angle_alpha   90.00
_cell.angle_beta   90.00
_cell.angle_gamma   90.00
#
_symmetry.space_group_name_H-M   'P 1'
#
loop_
_entity.id
_entity.type
_entity.pdbx_description
1 polymer ?
#
loop_
_entity_poly.entity_id
_entity_poly.type
_entity_poly.pdbx_seq_one_letter_code
_entity_poly.pdbx_strand_id
1 'polypeptide(L)'
;MKKKLMTLQQHRLLKEAGRLIAFSERLKHAQKETTGRNREEREEKCRRSAKAASTVTALSGDIEEFLTSRYDFRYNLLTDETEFRPAGQRSAAFTPVGKRELNTFCIEAHAEGIPCWDKDLSRYVYSTYIPAYHPFQLYMDELPDWDGKDRLTALACRVSSRPHWVRGFHTWMLGLASQWMGVSGLHANSVAPVLVSREQGRRKSSFCRALMPDVLARYYTDNLKLTSQGQAERMLAEMGMLNMDEFDKYAESKMPLLKNLMQMSVLNIRKAYQQNFGQLPRIASFIGTSNRFDLLTDPTGSRRFLCIEVKHDIDCTGIEHDRIFAQLKAELIAGRRSWFTKSEEEELQRHNEAFYRVSLAEEAVRSLFRAPLPAEKSIDLTAADIFDELQKTHPALMRGSNPMQFGSVLLRAGLKRRHTKYGNVYEVVRRKKEVSPERVER
;
A
#
# COMPACT_ATOMS: atom_id res chain seq x y z
N MET A 1 4.01 -97.97 -50.38
CA MET A 1 3.18 -96.79 -50.19
C MET A 1 3.84 -95.72 -49.24
N LYS A 2 4.52 -96.07 -48.14
CA LYS A 2 5.12 -95.10 -47.19
C LYS A 2 6.20 -94.19 -47.74
N LYS A 3 7.06 -94.59 -48.67
CA LYS A 3 8.14 -93.74 -49.27
C LYS A 3 7.61 -92.59 -50.16
N LYS A 4 6.45 -92.77 -50.85
CA LYS A 4 5.84 -91.79 -51.71
C LYS A 4 5.09 -90.69 -50.90
N LEU A 5 4.59 -91.00 -49.75
CA LEU A 5 3.97 -90.01 -48.84
C LEU A 5 4.99 -89.13 -48.13
N MET A 6 6.17 -89.68 -47.77
CA MET A 6 7.25 -88.87 -47.15
C MET A 6 7.81 -87.80 -48.09
N THR A 7 7.95 -88.09 -49.36
CA THR A 7 8.43 -87.12 -50.36
C THR A 7 7.45 -85.98 -50.66
N LEU A 8 6.15 -86.28 -50.61
CA LEU A 8 5.11 -85.27 -50.78
C LEU A 8 5.03 -84.32 -49.57
N GLN A 9 5.20 -84.82 -48.35
CA GLN A 9 5.28 -84.01 -47.13
C GLN A 9 6.55 -83.16 -47.11
N GLN A 10 7.70 -83.70 -47.50
CA GLN A 10 8.97 -82.91 -47.63
C GLN A 10 8.86 -81.78 -48.64
N HIS A 11 8.23 -82.05 -49.81
CA HIS A 11 8.03 -81.01 -50.84
C HIS A 11 7.09 -79.88 -50.38
N ARG A 12 6.06 -80.22 -49.55
CA ARG A 12 5.15 -79.25 -48.96
C ARG A 12 5.89 -78.34 -47.95
N LEU A 13 6.69 -78.98 -47.06
CA LEU A 13 7.49 -78.23 -46.05
C LEU A 13 8.55 -77.32 -46.69
N LEU A 14 9.23 -77.76 -47.76
CA LEU A 14 10.15 -76.98 -48.50
C LEU A 14 9.49 -75.73 -49.21
N LYS A 15 8.29 -75.96 -49.74
CA LYS A 15 7.50 -74.87 -50.36
C LYS A 15 6.96 -73.87 -49.32
N GLU A 16 6.60 -74.29 -48.15
CA GLU A 16 6.20 -73.43 -47.01
C GLU A 16 7.42 -72.67 -46.42
N ALA A 17 8.57 -73.33 -46.27
CA ALA A 17 9.81 -72.70 -45.83
C ALA A 17 10.27 -71.65 -46.83
N GLY A 18 10.19 -71.92 -48.13
CA GLY A 18 10.51 -70.88 -49.17
C GLY A 18 9.57 -69.66 -49.12
N ARG A 19 8.27 -69.92 -48.85
CA ARG A 19 7.28 -68.81 -48.66
C ARG A 19 7.58 -67.95 -47.43
N LEU A 20 7.97 -68.58 -46.32
CA LEU A 20 8.33 -67.92 -45.09
C LEU A 20 9.61 -67.09 -45.20
N ILE A 21 10.61 -67.62 -45.91
CA ILE A 21 11.86 -66.87 -46.19
C ILE A 21 11.58 -65.65 -47.07
N ALA A 22 10.81 -65.81 -48.15
CA ALA A 22 10.44 -64.69 -49.04
C ALA A 22 9.60 -63.61 -48.32
N PHE A 23 8.73 -64.02 -47.38
CA PHE A 23 7.95 -63.12 -46.52
C PHE A 23 8.84 -62.38 -45.50
N SER A 24 9.82 -63.07 -44.90
CA SER A 24 10.79 -62.48 -43.98
C SER A 24 11.68 -61.45 -44.67
N GLU A 25 12.11 -61.72 -45.92
CA GLU A 25 12.91 -60.75 -46.73
C GLU A 25 12.07 -59.53 -47.11
N ARG A 26 10.81 -59.68 -47.49
CA ARG A 26 9.90 -58.57 -47.75
C ARG A 26 9.66 -57.70 -46.51
N LEU A 27 9.50 -58.34 -45.32
CA LEU A 27 9.38 -57.63 -44.06
C LEU A 27 10.67 -56.84 -43.73
N LYS A 28 11.84 -57.40 -43.92
CA LYS A 28 13.12 -56.71 -43.71
C LYS A 28 13.31 -55.54 -44.67
N HIS A 29 12.88 -55.67 -45.92
CA HIS A 29 12.92 -54.56 -46.88
C HIS A 29 11.94 -53.44 -46.51
N ALA A 30 10.70 -53.76 -46.16
CA ALA A 30 9.71 -52.81 -45.73
C ALA A 30 10.11 -52.09 -44.42
N GLN A 31 10.77 -52.80 -43.50
CA GLN A 31 11.29 -52.22 -42.26
C GLN A 31 12.50 -51.26 -42.55
N LYS A 32 13.35 -51.60 -43.53
CA LYS A 32 14.46 -50.76 -43.95
C LYS A 32 14.00 -49.45 -44.62
N GLU A 33 12.97 -49.56 -45.49
CA GLU A 33 12.38 -48.40 -46.16
C GLU A 33 11.64 -47.49 -45.16
N THR A 34 10.90 -48.05 -44.20
CA THR A 34 10.22 -47.27 -43.14
C THR A 34 11.21 -46.58 -42.20
N THR A 35 12.34 -47.25 -41.88
CA THR A 35 13.37 -46.67 -41.00
C THR A 35 14.16 -45.55 -41.69
N GLY A 36 14.45 -45.72 -43.01
CA GLY A 36 15.07 -44.69 -43.82
C GLY A 36 14.18 -43.43 -43.94
N ARG A 37 12.90 -43.65 -44.29
CA ARG A 37 11.92 -42.55 -44.44
C ARG A 37 11.68 -41.79 -43.11
N ASN A 38 11.56 -42.51 -42.00
CA ASN A 38 11.45 -41.90 -40.68
C ASN A 38 12.73 -41.11 -40.23
N ARG A 39 13.91 -41.53 -40.71
CA ARG A 39 15.15 -40.86 -40.42
C ARG A 39 15.29 -39.57 -41.23
N GLU A 40 14.97 -39.61 -42.54
CA GLU A 40 14.97 -38.43 -43.39
C GLU A 40 13.96 -37.37 -42.96
N GLU A 41 12.71 -37.80 -42.58
CA GLU A 41 11.69 -36.91 -42.06
C GLU A 41 12.11 -36.26 -40.72
N ARG A 42 12.80 -37.01 -39.84
CA ARG A 42 13.37 -36.49 -38.61
C ARG A 42 14.49 -35.50 -38.85
N GLU A 43 15.42 -35.81 -39.79
CA GLU A 43 16.52 -34.91 -40.14
C GLU A 43 16.01 -33.61 -40.81
N GLU A 44 15.01 -33.74 -41.69
CA GLU A 44 14.38 -32.58 -42.34
C GLU A 44 13.58 -31.72 -41.31
N LYS A 45 12.86 -32.33 -40.39
CA LYS A 45 12.18 -31.64 -39.29
C LYS A 45 13.17 -30.95 -38.35
N CYS A 46 14.32 -31.57 -38.09
CA CYS A 46 15.38 -30.99 -37.27
C CYS A 46 16.03 -29.81 -37.99
N ARG A 47 16.30 -29.90 -39.33
CA ARG A 47 16.83 -28.80 -40.17
C ARG A 47 15.85 -27.62 -40.26
N ARG A 48 14.54 -27.90 -40.43
CA ARG A 48 13.49 -26.85 -40.42
C ARG A 48 13.41 -26.17 -39.07
N SER A 49 13.46 -26.91 -37.96
CA SER A 49 13.48 -26.40 -36.62
C SER A 49 14.72 -25.55 -36.32
N ALA A 50 15.91 -25.98 -36.73
CA ALA A 50 17.16 -25.23 -36.57
C ALA A 50 17.16 -23.94 -37.40
N LYS A 51 16.65 -23.96 -38.64
CA LYS A 51 16.52 -22.77 -39.50
C LYS A 51 15.48 -21.79 -38.92
N ALA A 52 14.36 -22.29 -38.43
CA ALA A 52 13.36 -21.47 -37.77
C ALA A 52 13.90 -20.84 -36.45
N ALA A 53 14.65 -21.60 -35.65
CA ALA A 53 15.30 -21.09 -34.45
C ALA A 53 16.33 -19.99 -34.76
N SER A 54 17.14 -20.16 -35.78
CA SER A 54 18.10 -19.12 -36.21
C SER A 54 17.42 -17.85 -36.72
N THR A 55 16.30 -17.98 -37.43
CA THR A 55 15.51 -16.83 -37.91
C THR A 55 14.84 -16.09 -36.74
N VAL A 56 14.31 -16.81 -35.74
CA VAL A 56 13.71 -16.19 -34.53
C VAL A 56 14.79 -15.47 -33.72
N THR A 57 15.98 -16.03 -33.59
CA THR A 57 17.10 -15.39 -32.87
C THR A 57 17.55 -14.10 -33.57
N ALA A 58 17.66 -14.12 -34.90
CA ALA A 58 17.98 -12.92 -35.67
C ALA A 58 16.92 -11.85 -35.54
N LEU A 59 15.63 -12.20 -35.68
CA LEU A 59 14.53 -11.25 -35.51
C LEU A 59 14.50 -10.63 -34.10
N SER A 60 14.81 -11.39 -33.06
CA SER A 60 14.87 -10.85 -31.69
C SER A 60 16.00 -9.82 -31.53
N GLY A 61 17.14 -10.04 -32.16
CA GLY A 61 18.27 -9.09 -32.21
C GLY A 61 17.89 -7.80 -32.94
N ASP A 62 17.26 -7.93 -34.13
CA ASP A 62 16.83 -6.79 -34.94
C ASP A 62 15.80 -5.92 -34.16
N ILE A 63 14.88 -6.55 -33.45
CA ILE A 63 13.90 -5.85 -32.60
C ILE A 63 14.58 -5.11 -31.44
N GLU A 64 15.52 -5.73 -30.76
CA GLU A 64 16.29 -5.12 -29.69
C GLU A 64 17.06 -3.90 -30.18
N GLU A 65 17.82 -4.03 -31.28
CA GLU A 65 18.58 -2.94 -31.88
C GLU A 65 17.67 -1.80 -32.32
N PHE A 66 16.55 -2.10 -32.96
CA PHE A 66 15.56 -1.12 -33.40
C PHE A 66 14.99 -0.34 -32.20
N LEU A 67 14.51 -1.04 -31.16
CA LEU A 67 13.87 -0.42 -30.01
C LEU A 67 14.87 0.41 -29.20
N THR A 68 16.07 -0.13 -28.93
CA THR A 68 17.08 0.56 -28.09
C THR A 68 17.74 1.73 -28.79
N SER A 69 17.82 1.74 -30.16
CA SER A 69 18.29 2.89 -30.90
C SER A 69 17.35 4.10 -30.85
N ARG A 70 16.04 3.87 -30.67
CA ARG A 70 15.02 4.90 -30.76
C ARG A 70 14.44 5.30 -29.40
N TYR A 71 14.45 4.39 -28.41
CA TYR A 71 13.76 4.55 -27.14
C TYR A 71 14.61 4.09 -25.97
N ASP A 72 14.55 4.88 -24.89
CA ASP A 72 15.01 4.46 -23.56
C ASP A 72 13.83 3.77 -22.86
N PHE A 73 14.02 2.55 -22.37
CA PHE A 73 13.01 1.80 -21.63
C PHE A 73 13.42 1.61 -20.18
N ARG A 74 12.41 1.53 -19.29
CA ARG A 74 12.58 1.11 -17.90
C ARG A 74 11.31 0.42 -17.40
N TYR A 75 11.45 -0.50 -16.45
CA TYR A 75 10.33 -1.22 -15.84
C TYR A 75 10.07 -0.71 -14.43
N ASN A 76 8.87 -0.23 -14.18
CA ASN A 76 8.45 0.32 -12.89
C ASN A 76 8.00 -0.80 -11.96
N LEU A 77 8.76 -1.05 -10.88
CA LEU A 77 8.51 -2.12 -9.91
C LEU A 77 7.22 -1.93 -9.08
N LEU A 78 6.68 -0.69 -9.01
CA LEU A 78 5.48 -0.41 -8.23
C LEU A 78 4.21 -0.62 -9.04
N THR A 79 4.18 -0.12 -10.27
CA THR A 79 2.99 -0.18 -11.13
C THR A 79 2.96 -1.40 -12.03
N ASP A 80 4.08 -2.17 -12.09
CA ASP A 80 4.29 -3.29 -13.01
C ASP A 80 4.11 -2.88 -14.49
N GLU A 81 4.54 -1.64 -14.83
CA GLU A 81 4.46 -1.06 -16.16
C GLU A 81 5.86 -0.86 -16.75
N THR A 82 6.02 -1.18 -18.03
CA THR A 82 7.17 -0.71 -18.79
C THR A 82 6.90 0.72 -19.25
N GLU A 83 7.84 1.60 -19.00
CA GLU A 83 7.80 3.00 -19.42
C GLU A 83 8.89 3.25 -20.48
N PHE A 84 8.63 4.18 -21.39
CA PHE A 84 9.57 4.56 -22.44
C PHE A 84 9.64 6.07 -22.64
N ARG A 85 10.72 6.53 -23.26
CA ARG A 85 10.88 7.87 -23.79
C ARG A 85 11.74 7.83 -25.05
N PRO A 86 11.73 8.84 -25.94
CA PRO A 86 12.66 8.93 -27.06
C PRO A 86 14.13 8.91 -26.58
N ALA A 87 14.95 8.09 -27.22
CA ALA A 87 16.37 7.97 -26.90
C ALA A 87 17.11 9.31 -27.05
N GLY A 88 18.02 9.58 -26.10
CA GLY A 88 18.80 10.81 -26.08
C GLY A 88 18.06 12.05 -25.58
N GLN A 89 16.75 12.00 -25.38
CA GLN A 89 15.95 13.12 -24.87
C GLN A 89 15.79 13.03 -23.35
N ARG A 90 16.85 13.34 -22.60
CA ARG A 90 16.86 13.23 -21.14
C ARG A 90 15.79 14.09 -20.43
N SER A 91 15.36 15.19 -21.08
CA SER A 91 14.29 16.07 -20.56
C SER A 91 12.87 15.54 -20.81
N ALA A 92 12.69 14.55 -21.71
CA ALA A 92 11.40 13.96 -21.95
C ALA A 92 10.98 13.06 -20.79
N ALA A 93 9.71 13.19 -20.37
CA ALA A 93 9.14 12.33 -19.34
C ALA A 93 8.96 10.89 -19.90
N PHE A 94 9.17 9.92 -19.03
CA PHE A 94 8.79 8.54 -19.31
C PHE A 94 7.28 8.38 -19.32
N THR A 95 6.76 7.66 -20.32
CA THR A 95 5.33 7.34 -20.46
C THR A 95 5.13 5.82 -20.48
N PRO A 96 4.02 5.30 -19.90
CA PRO A 96 3.75 3.87 -19.94
C PRO A 96 3.56 3.35 -21.36
N VAL A 97 4.06 2.13 -21.65
CA VAL A 97 3.83 1.43 -22.90
C VAL A 97 2.47 0.75 -22.86
N GLY A 98 1.52 1.25 -23.64
CA GLY A 98 0.22 0.62 -23.85
C GLY A 98 0.08 0.00 -25.24
N LYS A 99 -1.15 -0.39 -25.59
CA LYS A 99 -1.44 -0.97 -26.92
C LYS A 99 -1.15 -0.01 -28.07
N ARG A 100 -1.38 1.28 -27.89
CA ARG A 100 -1.15 2.28 -28.93
C ARG A 100 0.34 2.41 -29.22
N GLU A 101 1.15 2.47 -28.20
CA GLU A 101 2.61 2.57 -28.28
C GLU A 101 3.21 1.32 -28.93
N LEU A 102 2.77 0.12 -28.51
CA LEU A 102 3.19 -1.14 -29.17
C LEU A 102 2.84 -1.19 -30.66
N ASN A 103 1.64 -0.72 -31.04
CA ASN A 103 1.26 -0.64 -32.44
C ASN A 103 2.13 0.38 -33.20
N THR A 104 2.47 1.51 -32.58
CA THR A 104 3.38 2.49 -33.16
C THR A 104 4.75 1.89 -33.42
N PHE A 105 5.32 1.22 -32.41
CA PHE A 105 6.61 0.52 -32.56
C PHE A 105 6.57 -0.53 -33.68
N CYS A 106 5.44 -1.26 -33.82
CA CYS A 106 5.27 -2.25 -34.88
C CYS A 106 5.27 -1.61 -36.29
N ILE A 107 4.53 -0.49 -36.44
CA ILE A 107 4.47 0.25 -37.71
C ILE A 107 5.84 0.81 -38.06
N GLU A 108 6.55 1.37 -37.11
CA GLU A 108 7.90 1.90 -37.34
C GLU A 108 8.93 0.81 -37.68
N ALA A 109 8.86 -0.34 -36.99
CA ALA A 109 9.71 -1.50 -37.31
C ALA A 109 9.45 -2.03 -38.73
N HIS A 110 8.18 -2.08 -39.16
CA HIS A 110 7.84 -2.47 -40.54
C HIS A 110 8.36 -1.46 -41.57
N ALA A 111 8.34 -0.17 -41.26
CA ALA A 111 8.90 0.86 -42.14
C ALA A 111 10.42 0.68 -42.36
N GLU A 112 11.14 0.06 -41.42
CA GLU A 112 12.54 -0.33 -41.54
C GLU A 112 12.76 -1.74 -42.10
N GLY A 113 11.68 -2.43 -42.50
CA GLY A 113 11.76 -3.75 -43.10
C GLY A 113 11.90 -4.91 -42.10
N ILE A 114 11.66 -4.67 -40.80
CA ILE A 114 11.69 -5.71 -39.76
C ILE A 114 10.34 -6.44 -39.74
N PRO A 115 10.26 -7.75 -40.10
CA PRO A 115 9.01 -8.48 -40.20
C PRO A 115 8.53 -8.99 -38.82
N CYS A 116 8.20 -8.07 -37.92
CA CYS A 116 7.75 -8.38 -36.54
C CYS A 116 6.24 -8.15 -36.36
N TRP A 117 5.67 -8.82 -35.35
CA TRP A 117 4.31 -8.60 -34.90
C TRP A 117 4.29 -7.95 -33.51
N ASP A 118 3.15 -7.40 -33.11
CA ASP A 118 2.92 -6.85 -31.79
C ASP A 118 3.37 -7.78 -30.64
N LYS A 119 3.18 -9.10 -30.82
CA LYS A 119 3.62 -10.12 -29.85
C LYS A 119 5.15 -10.23 -29.72
N ASP A 120 5.88 -10.01 -30.78
CA ASP A 120 7.34 -10.10 -30.76
C ASP A 120 7.92 -8.88 -30.03
N LEU A 121 7.41 -7.70 -30.31
CA LEU A 121 7.71 -6.47 -29.59
C LEU A 121 7.31 -6.54 -28.11
N SER A 122 6.11 -7.05 -27.82
CA SER A 122 5.63 -7.25 -26.44
C SER A 122 6.55 -8.15 -25.63
N ARG A 123 7.10 -9.23 -26.24
CA ARG A 123 8.06 -10.12 -25.56
C ARG A 123 9.30 -9.39 -25.12
N TYR A 124 9.84 -8.49 -25.92
CA TYR A 124 11.00 -7.68 -25.56
C TYR A 124 10.62 -6.64 -24.49
N VAL A 125 9.60 -5.83 -24.77
CA VAL A 125 9.18 -4.71 -23.93
C VAL A 125 8.78 -5.15 -22.51
N TYR A 126 8.17 -6.33 -22.37
CA TYR A 126 7.77 -6.87 -21.06
C TYR A 126 8.70 -7.96 -20.52
N SER A 127 9.93 -8.05 -21.07
CA SER A 127 10.94 -8.99 -20.61
C SER A 127 11.82 -8.39 -19.51
N THR A 128 12.62 -9.25 -18.87
CA THR A 128 13.65 -8.84 -17.91
C THR A 128 14.87 -8.18 -18.56
N TYR A 129 14.92 -8.05 -19.89
CA TYR A 129 15.93 -7.25 -20.61
C TYR A 129 15.74 -5.75 -20.33
N ILE A 130 14.53 -5.31 -20.03
CA ILE A 130 14.25 -3.93 -19.64
C ILE A 130 14.69 -3.71 -18.19
N PRO A 131 15.56 -2.72 -17.90
CA PRO A 131 16.05 -2.47 -16.56
C PRO A 131 14.93 -2.05 -15.64
N ALA A 132 14.80 -2.77 -14.51
CA ALA A 132 13.83 -2.46 -13.48
C ALA A 132 14.31 -1.32 -12.60
N TYR A 133 13.38 -0.45 -12.16
CA TYR A 133 13.68 0.62 -11.22
C TYR A 133 12.56 0.77 -10.19
N HIS A 134 12.94 1.28 -9.03
CA HIS A 134 12.00 1.64 -7.97
C HIS A 134 11.91 3.18 -7.89
N PRO A 135 10.75 3.81 -8.18
CA PRO A 135 10.65 5.28 -8.32
C PRO A 135 11.16 6.06 -7.11
N PHE A 136 10.82 5.62 -5.91
CA PHE A 136 11.23 6.30 -4.69
C PHE A 136 12.72 6.12 -4.38
N GLN A 137 13.26 4.93 -4.58
CA GLN A 137 14.69 4.67 -4.38
C GLN A 137 15.52 5.47 -5.39
N LEU A 138 15.13 5.47 -6.67
CA LEU A 138 15.79 6.27 -7.70
C LEU A 138 15.80 7.76 -7.32
N TYR A 139 14.64 8.30 -6.91
CA TYR A 139 14.58 9.69 -6.46
C TYR A 139 15.52 9.96 -5.27
N MET A 140 15.50 9.09 -4.25
CA MET A 140 16.36 9.24 -3.08
C MET A 140 17.86 9.09 -3.43
N ASP A 141 18.21 8.26 -4.40
CA ASP A 141 19.60 8.05 -4.83
C ASP A 141 20.16 9.24 -5.63
N GLU A 142 19.32 9.89 -6.43
CA GLU A 142 19.69 11.04 -7.26
C GLU A 142 19.73 12.38 -6.50
N LEU A 143 19.37 12.40 -5.21
CA LEU A 143 19.40 13.62 -4.39
C LEU A 143 20.81 14.18 -4.25
N PRO A 144 20.95 15.52 -4.23
CA PRO A 144 22.22 16.16 -3.92
C PRO A 144 22.63 15.91 -2.45
N ASP A 145 23.88 16.12 -2.13
CA ASP A 145 24.33 16.10 -0.75
C ASP A 145 23.64 17.21 0.08
N TRP A 146 23.39 16.90 1.36
CA TRP A 146 22.82 17.88 2.28
C TRP A 146 23.80 19.02 2.57
N ASP A 147 23.36 20.26 2.42
CA ASP A 147 24.14 21.46 2.64
C ASP A 147 24.21 21.92 4.12
N GLY A 148 23.71 21.12 5.05
CA GLY A 148 23.69 21.41 6.48
C GLY A 148 22.58 22.36 6.96
N LYS A 149 21.71 22.85 6.06
CA LYS A 149 20.61 23.75 6.43
C LYS A 149 19.36 22.97 6.84
N ASP A 150 18.75 23.35 7.95
CA ASP A 150 17.49 22.78 8.42
C ASP A 150 16.29 23.43 7.71
N ARG A 151 15.86 22.79 6.63
CA ARG A 151 14.65 23.20 5.88
C ARG A 151 13.39 22.54 6.39
N LEU A 152 13.55 21.43 7.07
CA LEU A 152 12.40 20.65 7.55
C LEU A 152 11.68 21.34 8.70
N THR A 153 12.42 21.96 9.63
CA THR A 153 11.83 22.80 10.68
C THR A 153 11.10 24.01 10.07
N ALA A 154 11.70 24.65 9.06
CA ALA A 154 11.05 25.76 8.35
C ALA A 154 9.73 25.31 7.66
N LEU A 155 9.72 24.13 7.03
CA LEU A 155 8.51 23.55 6.43
C LEU A 155 7.44 23.26 7.48
N ALA A 156 7.80 22.64 8.61
CA ALA A 156 6.87 22.37 9.71
C ALA A 156 6.25 23.67 10.27
N CYS A 157 7.04 24.72 10.41
CA CYS A 157 6.59 26.03 10.92
C CYS A 157 5.60 26.75 9.98
N ARG A 158 5.50 26.35 8.70
CA ARG A 158 4.43 26.83 7.80
C ARG A 158 3.03 26.42 8.27
N VAL A 159 2.92 25.35 9.05
CA VAL A 159 1.67 24.86 9.64
C VAL A 159 1.52 25.36 11.07
N SER A 160 2.54 25.17 11.90
CA SER A 160 2.54 25.60 13.30
C SER A 160 3.97 25.60 13.86
N SER A 161 4.29 26.60 14.70
CA SER A 161 5.55 26.66 15.44
C SER A 161 5.53 25.91 16.79
N ARG A 162 4.44 25.21 17.12
CA ARG A 162 4.35 24.46 18.38
C ARG A 162 5.42 23.35 18.42
N PRO A 163 6.22 23.26 19.51
CA PRO A 163 7.36 22.32 19.56
C PRO A 163 6.99 20.86 19.34
N HIS A 164 5.86 20.39 19.88
CA HIS A 164 5.40 19.00 19.69
C HIS A 164 5.06 18.70 18.23
N TRP A 165 4.49 19.70 17.52
CA TRP A 165 4.23 19.58 16.09
C TRP A 165 5.53 19.51 15.29
N VAL A 166 6.45 20.43 15.50
CA VAL A 166 7.72 20.49 14.75
C VAL A 166 8.51 19.19 14.93
N ARG A 167 8.67 18.73 16.19
CA ARG A 167 9.36 17.45 16.46
C ARG A 167 8.61 16.25 15.86
N GLY A 168 7.30 16.17 16.04
CA GLY A 168 6.49 15.07 15.54
C GLY A 168 6.46 15.02 14.01
N PHE A 169 6.33 16.16 13.35
CA PHE A 169 6.38 16.26 11.89
C PHE A 169 7.75 15.84 11.36
N HIS A 170 8.85 16.24 12.02
CA HIS A 170 10.19 15.82 11.66
C HIS A 170 10.35 14.29 11.73
N THR A 171 9.93 13.67 12.86
CA THR A 171 9.98 12.21 13.02
C THR A 171 9.12 11.50 11.97
N TRP A 172 7.95 12.04 11.65
CA TRP A 172 7.07 11.49 10.63
C TRP A 172 7.67 11.58 9.23
N MET A 173 8.31 12.69 8.87
CA MET A 173 9.02 12.85 7.59
C MET A 173 10.21 11.91 7.48
N LEU A 174 10.95 11.68 8.56
CA LEU A 174 11.99 10.64 8.60
C LEU A 174 11.41 9.24 8.38
N GLY A 175 10.26 8.94 8.99
CA GLY A 175 9.53 7.70 8.76
C GLY A 175 9.13 7.51 7.30
N LEU A 176 8.63 8.56 6.66
CA LEU A 176 8.29 8.57 5.24
C LEU A 176 9.54 8.32 4.37
N ALA A 177 10.61 9.07 4.59
CA ALA A 177 11.85 8.92 3.83
C ALA A 177 12.49 7.53 4.04
N SER A 178 12.45 6.99 5.25
CA SER A 178 12.98 5.64 5.54
C SER A 178 12.23 4.53 4.79
N GLN A 179 10.91 4.68 4.61
CA GLN A 179 10.11 3.76 3.80
C GLN A 179 10.47 3.88 2.31
N TRP A 180 10.67 5.11 1.80
CA TRP A 180 11.07 5.34 0.41
C TRP A 180 12.46 4.81 0.09
N MET A 181 13.39 4.88 1.04
CA MET A 181 14.73 4.28 0.92
C MET A 181 14.74 2.75 1.09
N GLY A 182 13.65 2.15 1.59
CA GLY A 182 13.60 0.73 1.92
C GLY A 182 14.40 0.34 3.17
N VAL A 183 14.73 1.30 4.05
CA VAL A 183 15.52 1.09 5.27
C VAL A 183 14.69 1.12 6.56
N SER A 184 13.37 1.16 6.46
CA SER A 184 12.45 1.22 7.61
C SER A 184 12.50 -0.03 8.52
N GLY A 185 13.01 -1.15 8.01
CA GLY A 185 13.09 -2.42 8.74
C GLY A 185 11.70 -2.90 9.20
N LEU A 186 11.57 -3.17 10.51
CA LEU A 186 10.30 -3.60 11.13
C LEU A 186 9.38 -2.43 11.53
N HIS A 187 9.84 -1.18 11.41
CA HIS A 187 9.10 -0.01 11.84
C HIS A 187 8.28 0.60 10.70
N ALA A 188 6.96 0.48 10.79
CA ALA A 188 6.06 1.24 9.93
C ALA A 188 5.99 2.70 10.39
N ASN A 189 5.79 3.64 9.48
CA ASN A 189 5.40 5.01 9.84
C ASN A 189 3.95 5.01 10.33
N SER A 190 3.77 4.67 11.62
CA SER A 190 2.49 4.34 12.24
C SER A 190 1.70 5.57 12.74
N VAL A 191 2.29 6.75 12.68
CA VAL A 191 1.66 8.03 13.05
C VAL A 191 1.28 8.78 11.78
N ALA A 192 0.14 9.45 11.80
CA ALA A 192 -0.33 10.32 10.73
C ALA A 192 -0.52 11.75 11.27
N PRO A 193 0.11 12.77 10.68
CA PRO A 193 -0.25 14.16 10.90
C PRO A 193 -1.69 14.41 10.46
N VAL A 194 -2.47 15.16 11.26
CA VAL A 194 -3.83 15.59 10.92
C VAL A 194 -3.95 17.09 11.10
N LEU A 195 -4.16 17.78 9.99
CA LEU A 195 -4.28 19.25 9.95
C LEU A 195 -5.73 19.64 10.19
N VAL A 196 -6.01 20.35 11.28
CA VAL A 196 -7.37 20.66 11.74
C VAL A 196 -7.62 22.16 11.68
N SER A 197 -8.72 22.61 11.07
CA SER A 197 -9.21 23.98 11.20
C SER A 197 -10.71 24.03 11.00
N ARG A 198 -11.42 24.88 11.72
CA ARG A 198 -12.87 25.13 11.50
C ARG A 198 -13.12 25.85 10.19
N GLU A 199 -12.20 26.71 9.80
CA GLU A 199 -12.31 27.49 8.58
C GLU A 199 -11.86 26.68 7.40
N GLN A 200 -12.64 26.74 6.31
CA GLN A 200 -12.26 26.22 5.01
C GLN A 200 -11.25 27.16 4.33
N GLY A 201 -10.57 26.67 3.30
CA GLY A 201 -9.64 27.52 2.53
C GLY A 201 -8.22 27.66 3.13
N ARG A 202 -7.94 27.12 4.33
CA ARG A 202 -6.61 27.18 4.97
C ARG A 202 -5.51 26.37 4.25
N ARG A 203 -5.77 25.93 3.02
CA ARG A 203 -4.84 25.17 2.15
C ARG A 203 -4.29 23.87 2.74
N LYS A 204 -5.01 23.23 3.68
CA LYS A 204 -4.59 21.98 4.32
C LYS A 204 -4.31 20.87 3.31
N SER A 205 -5.28 20.54 2.45
CA SER A 205 -5.15 19.47 1.44
C SER A 205 -4.11 19.84 0.37
N SER A 206 -4.00 21.14 0.04
CA SER A 206 -2.94 21.64 -0.85
C SER A 206 -1.55 21.43 -0.26
N PHE A 207 -1.37 21.68 1.04
CA PHE A 207 -0.11 21.41 1.74
C PHE A 207 0.22 19.93 1.77
N CYS A 208 -0.76 19.05 2.07
CA CYS A 208 -0.55 17.60 2.03
C CYS A 208 -0.04 17.14 0.65
N ARG A 209 -0.62 17.65 -0.42
CA ARG A 209 -0.19 17.35 -1.79
C ARG A 209 1.17 17.94 -2.11
N ALA A 210 1.43 19.17 -1.67
CA ALA A 210 2.68 19.87 -1.91
C ALA A 210 3.90 19.29 -1.16
N LEU A 211 3.71 18.32 -0.25
CA LEU A 211 4.81 17.56 0.35
C LEU A 211 5.43 16.54 -0.60
N MET A 212 4.70 16.15 -1.66
CA MET A 212 5.23 15.21 -2.66
C MET A 212 6.09 15.95 -3.69
N PRO A 213 7.31 15.47 -3.99
CA PRO A 213 8.09 15.95 -5.13
C PRO A 213 7.31 15.79 -6.45
N ASP A 214 7.46 16.75 -7.36
CA ASP A 214 6.73 16.76 -8.64
C ASP A 214 6.94 15.48 -9.44
N VAL A 215 8.16 14.95 -9.45
CA VAL A 215 8.51 13.69 -10.15
C VAL A 215 7.83 12.46 -9.55
N LEU A 216 7.35 12.54 -8.30
CA LEU A 216 6.63 11.49 -7.58
C LEU A 216 5.15 11.81 -7.38
N ALA A 217 4.64 12.92 -7.95
CA ALA A 217 3.27 13.40 -7.73
C ALA A 217 2.19 12.34 -8.06
N ARG A 218 2.44 11.45 -9.04
CA ARG A 218 1.53 10.34 -9.39
C ARG A 218 1.30 9.34 -8.25
N TYR A 219 2.19 9.29 -7.26
CA TYR A 219 2.12 8.40 -6.11
C TYR A 219 1.50 9.05 -4.87
N TYR A 220 0.81 10.16 -5.05
CA TYR A 220 -0.06 10.78 -4.05
C TYR A 220 -1.52 10.50 -4.36
N THR A 221 -2.32 10.26 -3.32
CA THR A 221 -3.78 10.19 -3.46
C THR A 221 -4.47 10.74 -2.22
N ASP A 222 -5.59 11.43 -2.43
CA ASP A 222 -6.56 11.85 -1.41
C ASP A 222 -7.85 10.99 -1.43
N ASN A 223 -7.87 9.92 -2.23
CA ASN A 223 -9.01 9.03 -2.40
C ASN A 223 -8.77 7.68 -1.69
N LEU A 224 -8.53 7.72 -0.38
CA LEU A 224 -8.39 6.49 0.42
C LEU A 224 -9.77 5.91 0.73
N LYS A 225 -10.13 4.82 0.05
CA LYS A 225 -11.37 4.07 0.30
C LYS A 225 -11.08 2.84 1.15
N LEU A 226 -11.58 2.82 2.38
CA LEU A 226 -11.50 1.66 3.28
C LEU A 226 -12.65 0.66 3.03
N THR A 227 -12.88 0.31 1.76
CA THR A 227 -13.97 -0.61 1.35
C THR A 227 -13.57 -2.06 1.48
N SER A 228 -12.35 -2.40 1.06
CA SER A 228 -11.77 -3.74 1.22
C SER A 228 -10.32 -3.64 1.69
N GLN A 229 -9.93 -4.57 2.56
CA GLN A 229 -8.57 -4.60 3.11
C GLN A 229 -7.51 -4.78 2.00
N GLY A 230 -7.70 -5.69 1.07
CA GLY A 230 -6.73 -5.96 0.01
C GLY A 230 -6.48 -4.78 -0.92
N GLN A 231 -7.51 -3.95 -1.22
CA GLN A 231 -7.32 -2.74 -2.01
C GLN A 231 -6.53 -1.68 -1.24
N ALA A 232 -6.82 -1.51 0.06
CA ALA A 232 -6.08 -0.58 0.90
C ALA A 232 -4.61 -1.01 1.08
N GLU A 233 -4.35 -2.30 1.28
CA GLU A 233 -2.98 -2.85 1.36
C GLU A 233 -2.21 -2.62 0.06
N ARG A 234 -2.84 -2.81 -1.09
CA ARG A 234 -2.21 -2.52 -2.39
C ARG A 234 -1.79 -1.04 -2.50
N MET A 235 -2.66 -0.11 -2.09
CA MET A 235 -2.32 1.32 -2.06
C MET A 235 -1.12 1.61 -1.14
N LEU A 236 -0.97 0.87 -0.02
CA LEU A 236 0.19 1.01 0.87
C LEU A 236 1.51 0.59 0.22
N ALA A 237 1.48 -0.33 -0.75
CA ALA A 237 2.67 -0.79 -1.47
C ALA A 237 3.00 0.06 -2.70
N GLU A 238 2.02 0.74 -3.29
CA GLU A 238 2.17 1.44 -4.57
C GLU A 238 2.28 2.96 -4.41
N MET A 239 1.64 3.55 -3.37
CA MET A 239 1.64 4.99 -3.15
C MET A 239 2.75 5.42 -2.18
N GLY A 240 3.23 6.66 -2.31
CA GLY A 240 4.17 7.26 -1.37
C GLY A 240 3.47 7.95 -0.21
N MET A 241 2.29 8.54 -0.48
CA MET A 241 1.50 9.25 0.52
C MET A 241 0.00 9.10 0.28
N LEU A 242 -0.73 8.78 1.36
CA LEU A 242 -2.17 8.66 1.39
C LEU A 242 -2.76 9.76 2.26
N ASN A 243 -3.46 10.69 1.65
CA ASN A 243 -4.16 11.73 2.40
C ASN A 243 -5.58 11.27 2.77
N MET A 244 -5.84 11.24 4.06
CA MET A 244 -7.17 11.05 4.63
C MET A 244 -7.89 12.40 4.64
N ASP A 245 -8.29 12.84 3.45
CA ASP A 245 -9.01 14.11 3.32
C ASP A 245 -10.37 14.02 4.02
N GLU A 246 -10.76 15.08 4.74
CA GLU A 246 -11.95 15.09 5.58
C GLU A 246 -12.03 13.88 6.54
N PHE A 247 -10.94 13.65 7.28
CA PHE A 247 -10.79 12.51 8.22
C PHE A 247 -11.99 12.32 9.16
N ASP A 248 -12.67 13.39 9.56
CA ASP A 248 -13.87 13.38 10.38
C ASP A 248 -15.08 12.68 9.74
N LYS A 249 -15.07 12.45 8.43
CA LYS A 249 -16.13 11.72 7.70
C LYS A 249 -15.94 10.21 7.68
N TYR A 250 -14.78 9.71 8.11
CA TYR A 250 -14.57 8.27 8.18
C TYR A 250 -15.44 7.66 9.28
N ALA A 251 -16.22 6.63 8.93
CA ALA A 251 -17.09 5.93 9.87
C ALA A 251 -16.27 5.28 11.00
N GLU A 252 -16.74 5.35 12.23
CA GLU A 252 -16.10 4.74 13.42
C GLU A 252 -15.81 3.25 13.21
N SER A 253 -16.68 2.52 12.50
CA SER A 253 -16.51 1.11 12.16
C SER A 253 -15.29 0.83 11.27
N LYS A 254 -14.73 1.83 10.58
CA LYS A 254 -13.53 1.72 9.75
C LYS A 254 -12.23 2.03 10.48
N MET A 255 -12.32 2.65 11.66
CA MET A 255 -11.16 3.00 12.47
C MET A 255 -10.26 1.81 12.86
N PRO A 256 -10.79 0.63 13.23
CA PRO A 256 -9.95 -0.53 13.51
C PRO A 256 -9.12 -0.97 12.31
N LEU A 257 -9.73 -1.00 11.11
CA LEU A 257 -9.03 -1.32 9.88
C LEU A 257 -7.91 -0.29 9.57
N LEU A 258 -8.23 1.00 9.65
CA LEU A 258 -7.24 2.07 9.44
C LEU A 258 -6.06 1.93 10.40
N LYS A 259 -6.33 1.75 11.70
CA LYS A 259 -5.30 1.57 12.73
C LYS A 259 -4.41 0.33 12.47
N ASN A 260 -4.98 -0.75 11.95
CA ASN A 260 -4.23 -1.93 11.54
C ASN A 260 -3.32 -1.61 10.35
N LEU A 261 -3.86 -0.99 9.30
CA LEU A 261 -3.11 -0.56 8.12
C LEU A 261 -1.93 0.36 8.46
N MET A 262 -2.12 1.26 9.44
CA MET A 262 -1.06 2.17 9.90
C MET A 262 0.12 1.46 10.55
N GLN A 263 -0.07 0.26 11.10
CA GLN A 263 0.97 -0.52 11.80
C GLN A 263 1.67 -1.56 10.91
N MET A 264 1.13 -1.86 9.74
CA MET A 264 1.75 -2.82 8.82
C MET A 264 3.04 -2.26 8.24
N SER A 265 4.16 -2.94 8.42
CA SER A 265 5.45 -2.66 7.78
C SER A 265 5.67 -3.50 6.53
N VAL A 266 5.06 -4.70 6.48
CA VAL A 266 5.12 -5.65 5.38
C VAL A 266 3.70 -6.03 5.00
N LEU A 267 3.44 -6.12 3.72
CA LEU A 267 2.14 -6.38 3.12
C LEU A 267 2.17 -7.71 2.38
N ASN A 268 1.16 -8.55 2.59
CA ASN A 268 1.00 -9.81 1.87
C ASN A 268 0.01 -9.60 0.72
N ILE A 269 0.52 -9.22 -0.45
CA ILE A 269 -0.30 -8.84 -1.59
C ILE A 269 -0.11 -9.85 -2.73
N ARG A 270 -1.20 -10.21 -3.38
CA ARG A 270 -1.17 -10.92 -4.65
C ARG A 270 -1.21 -9.90 -5.78
N LYS A 271 -0.08 -9.73 -6.49
CA LYS A 271 -0.04 -8.88 -7.69
C LYS A 271 -0.89 -9.51 -8.80
N ALA A 272 -1.38 -8.69 -9.71
CA ALA A 272 -2.12 -9.17 -10.87
C ALA A 272 -1.25 -10.18 -11.65
N TYR A 273 -1.89 -11.27 -12.12
CA TYR A 273 -1.24 -12.38 -12.86
C TYR A 273 -0.22 -13.23 -12.07
N GLN A 274 0.04 -12.97 -10.79
CA GLN A 274 0.85 -13.84 -9.95
C GLN A 274 -0.02 -14.91 -9.25
N GLN A 275 0.47 -16.14 -9.19
CA GLN A 275 -0.26 -17.25 -8.52
C GLN A 275 -0.12 -17.19 -6.99
N ASN A 276 1.01 -16.68 -6.49
CA ASN A 276 1.35 -16.65 -5.08
C ASN A 276 1.26 -15.23 -4.50
N PHE A 277 1.02 -15.16 -3.18
CA PHE A 277 1.18 -13.93 -2.43
C PHE A 277 2.67 -13.59 -2.31
N GLY A 278 3.02 -12.34 -2.60
CA GLY A 278 4.35 -11.78 -2.34
C GLY A 278 4.35 -10.91 -1.10
N GLN A 279 5.46 -10.89 -0.37
CA GLN A 279 5.69 -9.92 0.69
C GLN A 279 6.27 -8.65 0.08
N LEU A 280 5.55 -7.54 0.20
CA LEU A 280 6.01 -6.24 -0.26
C LEU A 280 6.22 -5.30 0.93
N PRO A 281 7.29 -4.51 0.93
CA PRO A 281 7.46 -3.47 1.94
C PRO A 281 6.38 -2.41 1.77
N ARG A 282 5.92 -1.84 2.88
CA ARG A 282 5.06 -0.67 2.84
C ARG A 282 5.88 0.56 2.46
N ILE A 283 5.37 1.35 1.51
CA ILE A 283 5.96 2.60 1.04
C ILE A 283 5.16 3.80 1.54
N ALA A 284 3.83 3.68 1.57
CA ALA A 284 2.95 4.79 1.88
C ALA A 284 3.01 5.24 3.34
N SER A 285 3.04 6.55 3.54
CA SER A 285 2.76 7.20 4.82
C SER A 285 1.39 7.88 4.78
N PHE A 286 0.71 7.93 5.94
CA PHE A 286 -0.58 8.60 6.07
C PHE A 286 -0.41 10.05 6.51
N ILE A 287 -1.24 10.93 5.96
CA ILE A 287 -1.49 12.29 6.41
C ILE A 287 -3.00 12.54 6.36
N GLY A 288 -3.53 13.53 7.05
CA GLY A 288 -4.96 13.80 7.00
C GLY A 288 -5.32 15.26 7.20
N THR A 289 -6.56 15.61 6.83
CA THR A 289 -7.16 16.92 7.07
C THR A 289 -8.52 16.77 7.74
N SER A 290 -8.92 17.76 8.53
CA SER A 290 -10.27 17.82 9.10
C SER A 290 -10.75 19.28 9.22
N ASN A 291 -12.06 19.46 9.08
CA ASN A 291 -12.74 20.72 9.36
C ASN A 291 -13.42 20.72 10.74
N ARG A 292 -13.30 19.62 11.49
CA ARG A 292 -13.87 19.46 12.83
C ARG A 292 -12.77 19.22 13.86
N PHE A 293 -12.95 19.80 15.05
CA PHE A 293 -12.04 19.56 16.16
C PHE A 293 -12.37 18.24 16.89
N ASP A 294 -13.64 17.85 16.93
CA ASP A 294 -14.14 16.64 17.57
C ASP A 294 -14.01 15.41 16.65
N LEU A 295 -12.80 15.13 16.19
CA LEU A 295 -12.52 14.10 15.18
C LEU A 295 -12.09 12.74 15.75
N LEU A 296 -11.62 12.71 16.99
CA LEU A 296 -11.14 11.49 17.62
C LEU A 296 -12.20 10.91 18.57
N THR A 297 -12.55 9.63 18.36
CA THR A 297 -13.56 8.92 19.17
C THR A 297 -12.95 7.93 20.16
N ASP A 298 -11.71 7.49 19.94
CA ASP A 298 -11.02 6.49 20.76
C ASP A 298 -9.74 7.06 21.37
N PRO A 299 -9.71 7.36 22.69
CA PRO A 299 -8.55 7.86 23.37
C PRO A 299 -7.32 6.96 23.27
N THR A 300 -7.52 5.64 23.37
CA THR A 300 -6.40 4.67 23.37
C THR A 300 -5.74 4.53 22.02
N GLY A 301 -6.48 4.78 20.94
CA GLY A 301 -5.99 4.73 19.57
C GLY A 301 -5.42 6.04 19.02
N SER A 302 -5.61 7.14 19.74
CA SER A 302 -5.25 8.50 19.28
C SER A 302 -3.75 8.75 19.21
N ARG A 303 -2.93 7.95 19.89
CA ARG A 303 -1.46 8.00 19.80
C ARG A 303 -0.91 7.84 18.38
N ARG A 304 -1.76 7.39 17.43
CA ARG A 304 -1.41 7.26 16.01
C ARG A 304 -1.63 8.53 15.20
N PHE A 305 -2.14 9.58 15.83
CA PHE A 305 -2.44 10.84 15.15
C PHE A 305 -1.64 11.97 15.77
N LEU A 306 -1.00 12.78 14.94
CA LEU A 306 -0.37 14.03 15.32
C LEU A 306 -1.30 15.17 14.88
N CYS A 307 -2.32 15.44 15.72
CA CYS A 307 -3.29 16.48 15.41
C CYS A 307 -2.73 17.88 15.73
N ILE A 308 -2.94 18.81 14.78
CA ILE A 308 -2.53 20.20 14.93
C ILE A 308 -3.59 21.16 14.40
N GLU A 309 -3.90 22.19 15.16
CA GLU A 309 -4.76 23.28 14.73
C GLU A 309 -4.01 24.21 13.78
N VAL A 310 -4.55 24.41 12.59
CA VAL A 310 -4.07 25.37 11.59
C VAL A 310 -4.80 26.68 11.76
N LYS A 311 -4.08 27.74 12.16
CA LYS A 311 -4.64 29.05 12.50
C LYS A 311 -4.57 30.09 11.39
N HIS A 312 -3.75 29.82 10.37
CA HIS A 312 -3.50 30.72 9.23
C HIS A 312 -3.45 29.92 7.93
N ASP A 313 -3.49 30.61 6.82
CA ASP A 313 -3.33 29.98 5.51
C ASP A 313 -1.91 29.45 5.37
N ILE A 314 -1.79 28.18 4.97
CA ILE A 314 -0.49 27.52 4.82
C ILE A 314 0.14 27.97 3.49
N ASP A 315 1.36 28.46 3.54
CA ASP A 315 2.15 28.70 2.33
C ASP A 315 2.65 27.37 1.76
N CYS A 316 2.15 27.04 0.56
CA CYS A 316 2.49 25.82 -0.17
C CYS A 316 3.49 26.06 -1.29
N THR A 317 4.06 27.28 -1.42
CA THR A 317 4.96 27.66 -2.51
C THR A 317 6.42 27.46 -2.14
N GLY A 318 7.31 27.30 -3.13
CA GLY A 318 8.75 27.31 -2.94
C GLY A 318 9.25 26.21 -1.98
N ILE A 319 8.67 25.01 -2.03
CA ILE A 319 9.14 23.86 -1.26
C ILE A 319 10.32 23.25 -2.01
N GLU A 320 11.51 23.33 -1.41
CA GLU A 320 12.75 22.76 -1.98
C GLU A 320 12.82 21.25 -1.69
N HIS A 321 12.00 20.43 -2.39
CA HIS A 321 11.88 18.99 -2.13
C HIS A 321 13.23 18.28 -2.08
N ASP A 322 14.08 18.44 -3.11
CA ASP A 322 15.36 17.73 -3.18
C ASP A 322 16.27 18.07 -1.99
N ARG A 323 16.24 19.32 -1.52
CA ARG A 323 17.03 19.75 -0.37
C ARG A 323 16.48 19.24 0.96
N ILE A 324 15.15 19.17 1.09
CA ILE A 324 14.48 18.61 2.27
C ILE A 324 14.72 17.09 2.35
N PHE A 325 14.55 16.38 1.23
CA PHE A 325 14.79 14.95 1.20
C PHE A 325 16.27 14.60 1.32
N ALA A 326 17.20 15.45 0.83
CA ALA A 326 18.64 15.34 1.08
C ALA A 326 18.97 15.46 2.58
N GLN A 327 18.34 16.38 3.31
CA GLN A 327 18.44 16.49 4.77
C GLN A 327 17.97 15.19 5.45
N LEU A 328 16.77 14.71 5.10
CA LEU A 328 16.19 13.49 5.66
C LEU A 328 17.08 12.26 5.39
N LYS A 329 17.60 12.13 4.17
CA LYS A 329 18.54 11.05 3.79
C LYS A 329 19.81 11.09 4.63
N ALA A 330 20.43 12.27 4.77
CA ALA A 330 21.63 12.42 5.56
C ALA A 330 21.42 12.10 7.04
N GLU A 331 20.30 12.56 7.61
CA GLU A 331 19.92 12.25 9.00
C GLU A 331 19.68 10.77 9.24
N LEU A 332 19.04 10.07 8.29
CA LEU A 332 18.83 8.61 8.35
C LEU A 332 20.15 7.83 8.26
N ILE A 333 21.05 8.24 7.36
CA ILE A 333 22.39 7.64 7.23
C ILE A 333 23.21 7.88 8.50
N ALA A 334 23.06 9.05 9.15
CA ALA A 334 23.66 9.33 10.45
C ALA A 334 23.04 8.56 11.63
N GLY A 335 22.03 7.69 11.36
CA GLY A 335 21.39 6.84 12.37
C GLY A 335 20.28 7.52 13.16
N ARG A 336 19.76 8.66 12.68
CA ARG A 336 18.61 9.30 13.34
C ARG A 336 17.38 8.41 13.25
N ARG A 337 16.67 8.27 14.38
CA ARG A 337 15.48 7.43 14.51
C ARG A 337 14.30 7.97 13.69
N SER A 338 13.63 7.10 12.97
CA SER A 338 12.50 7.39 12.07
C SER A 338 11.13 6.91 12.58
N TRP A 339 11.01 6.59 13.88
CA TRP A 339 9.77 6.12 14.50
C TRP A 339 9.53 6.80 15.85
N PHE A 340 8.29 6.82 16.32
CA PHE A 340 7.92 7.38 17.61
C PHE A 340 8.20 6.39 18.75
N THR A 341 8.75 6.88 19.85
CA THR A 341 8.90 6.12 21.10
C THR A 341 7.58 6.08 21.85
N LYS A 342 7.47 5.17 22.84
CA LYS A 342 6.30 5.08 23.69
C LYS A 342 6.00 6.39 24.42
N SER A 343 7.02 7.09 24.93
CA SER A 343 6.84 8.37 25.61
C SER A 343 6.35 9.49 24.64
N GLU A 344 6.81 9.48 23.41
CA GLU A 344 6.33 10.42 22.37
C GLU A 344 4.88 10.09 21.98
N GLU A 345 4.52 8.80 21.87
CA GLU A 345 3.12 8.39 21.63
C GLU A 345 2.20 8.83 22.78
N GLU A 346 2.66 8.76 24.05
CA GLU A 346 1.94 9.25 25.22
C GLU A 346 1.83 10.79 25.21
N GLU A 347 2.85 11.50 24.73
CA GLU A 347 2.79 12.95 24.52
C GLU A 347 1.76 13.31 23.44
N LEU A 348 1.76 12.60 22.29
CA LEU A 348 0.75 12.77 21.25
C LEU A 348 -0.68 12.58 21.81
N GLN A 349 -0.87 11.54 22.59
CA GLN A 349 -2.19 11.24 23.21
C GLN A 349 -2.67 12.39 24.08
N ARG A 350 -1.80 12.98 24.90
CA ARG A 350 -2.13 14.16 25.74
C ARG A 350 -2.48 15.39 24.91
N HIS A 351 -1.70 15.67 23.84
CA HIS A 351 -2.00 16.79 22.94
C HIS A 351 -3.28 16.62 22.15
N ASN A 352 -3.67 15.37 21.90
CA ASN A 352 -4.89 15.03 21.18
C ASN A 352 -6.17 15.17 22.04
N GLU A 353 -6.07 15.39 23.35
CA GLU A 353 -7.24 15.57 24.23
C GLU A 353 -8.17 16.70 23.74
N ALA A 354 -7.61 17.75 23.16
CA ALA A 354 -8.38 18.87 22.60
C ALA A 354 -9.20 18.50 21.34
N PHE A 355 -8.92 17.33 20.72
CA PHE A 355 -9.55 16.87 19.50
C PHE A 355 -10.50 15.68 19.70
N TYR A 356 -10.81 15.36 20.96
CA TYR A 356 -11.74 14.28 21.26
C TYR A 356 -13.19 14.72 21.11
N ARG A 357 -13.97 13.82 20.54
CA ARG A 357 -15.41 13.91 20.50
C ARG A 357 -15.98 13.39 21.82
N VAL A 358 -16.64 14.25 22.56
CA VAL A 358 -17.42 13.85 23.74
C VAL A 358 -18.64 13.09 23.23
N SER A 359 -18.82 11.84 23.67
CA SER A 359 -20.02 11.07 23.31
C SER A 359 -21.24 11.57 24.07
N LEU A 360 -22.44 11.38 23.47
CA LEU A 360 -23.69 11.73 24.17
C LEU A 360 -23.82 11.04 25.52
N ALA A 361 -23.36 9.79 25.64
CA ALA A 361 -23.31 9.07 26.90
C ALA A 361 -22.36 9.71 27.90
N GLU A 362 -21.23 10.24 27.47
CA GLU A 362 -20.27 10.96 28.32
C GLU A 362 -20.83 12.30 28.77
N GLU A 363 -21.53 13.02 27.89
CA GLU A 363 -22.27 14.23 28.27
C GLU A 363 -23.33 13.93 29.34
N ALA A 364 -24.07 12.82 29.16
CA ALA A 364 -25.04 12.38 30.16
C ALA A 364 -24.38 12.05 31.50
N VAL A 365 -23.22 11.36 31.51
CA VAL A 365 -22.46 11.12 32.73
C VAL A 365 -22.04 12.44 33.37
N ARG A 366 -21.43 13.35 32.64
CA ARG A 366 -20.94 14.65 33.14
C ARG A 366 -22.06 15.57 33.64
N SER A 367 -23.26 15.40 33.11
CA SER A 367 -24.42 16.18 33.56
C SER A 367 -24.91 15.79 34.96
N LEU A 368 -24.84 14.50 35.31
CA LEU A 368 -25.33 13.97 36.57
C LEU A 368 -24.24 13.64 37.59
N PHE A 369 -23.06 13.29 37.16
CA PHE A 369 -21.97 12.78 37.98
C PHE A 369 -20.69 13.56 37.80
N ARG A 370 -19.88 13.60 38.86
CA ARG A 370 -18.48 14.05 38.79
C ARG A 370 -17.62 13.27 39.78
N ALA A 371 -16.32 13.30 39.60
CA ALA A 371 -15.38 12.81 40.60
C ALA A 371 -15.46 13.66 41.90
N PRO A 372 -15.28 13.04 43.07
CA PRO A 372 -15.22 13.76 44.32
C PRO A 372 -14.01 14.67 44.45
N LEU A 373 -14.16 15.79 45.11
CA LEU A 373 -13.04 16.63 45.56
C LEU A 373 -12.38 16.01 46.80
N PRO A 374 -11.13 16.37 47.14
CA PRO A 374 -10.46 15.87 48.33
C PRO A 374 -11.35 16.14 49.59
N ALA A 375 -11.58 15.11 50.40
CA ALA A 375 -12.40 15.11 51.60
C ALA A 375 -13.91 15.30 51.37
N GLU A 376 -14.42 15.21 50.15
CA GLU A 376 -15.85 15.27 49.85
C GLU A 376 -16.50 13.88 50.03
N LYS A 377 -17.72 13.85 50.59
CA LYS A 377 -18.49 12.60 50.68
C LYS A 377 -18.90 12.13 49.28
N SER A 378 -18.49 10.92 48.94
CA SER A 378 -18.78 10.26 47.68
C SER A 378 -19.61 9.00 47.89
N ILE A 379 -20.17 8.48 46.81
CA ILE A 379 -20.85 7.19 46.75
C ILE A 379 -20.16 6.28 45.76
N ASP A 380 -20.10 4.99 46.08
CA ASP A 380 -19.57 3.96 45.16
C ASP A 380 -20.73 3.39 44.34
N LEU A 381 -20.67 3.52 43.03
CA LEU A 381 -21.65 2.94 42.10
C LEU A 381 -20.96 2.03 41.12
N THR A 382 -21.63 0.97 40.70
CA THR A 382 -21.14 0.13 39.56
C THR A 382 -21.44 0.82 38.24
N ALA A 383 -20.77 0.37 37.17
CA ALA A 383 -21.07 0.87 35.83
C ALA A 383 -22.52 0.59 35.42
N ALA A 384 -23.10 -0.52 35.87
CA ALA A 384 -24.49 -0.87 35.62
C ALA A 384 -25.47 0.09 36.36
N ASP A 385 -25.20 0.40 37.61
CA ASP A 385 -26.07 1.34 38.38
C ASP A 385 -26.10 2.73 37.74
N ILE A 386 -24.91 3.23 37.31
CA ILE A 386 -24.79 4.53 36.62
C ILE A 386 -25.50 4.48 35.27
N PHE A 387 -25.35 3.38 34.54
CA PHE A 387 -25.98 3.19 33.22
C PHE A 387 -27.50 3.21 33.34
N ASP A 388 -28.07 2.45 34.30
CA ASP A 388 -29.51 2.37 34.54
C ASP A 388 -30.08 3.69 34.97
N GLU A 389 -29.40 4.44 35.87
CA GLU A 389 -29.81 5.77 36.29
C GLU A 389 -29.84 6.76 35.12
N LEU A 390 -28.80 6.74 34.25
CA LEU A 390 -28.74 7.58 33.08
C LEU A 390 -29.77 7.20 32.03
N GLN A 391 -30.03 5.90 31.84
CA GLN A 391 -31.05 5.44 30.89
C GLN A 391 -32.46 5.88 31.31
N LYS A 392 -32.73 5.97 32.61
CA LYS A 392 -34.01 6.48 33.15
C LYS A 392 -34.11 7.99 33.03
N THR A 393 -33.03 8.73 33.30
CA THR A 393 -33.02 10.19 33.35
C THR A 393 -32.78 10.87 32.00
N HIS A 394 -31.97 10.26 31.15
CA HIS A 394 -31.54 10.81 29.84
C HIS A 394 -31.59 9.74 28.72
N PRO A 395 -32.76 9.12 28.47
CA PRO A 395 -32.87 8.01 27.50
C PRO A 395 -32.42 8.37 26.09
N ALA A 396 -32.60 9.63 25.66
CA ALA A 396 -32.19 10.10 24.36
C ALA A 396 -30.66 10.14 24.20
N LEU A 397 -29.91 10.56 25.22
CA LEU A 397 -28.47 10.63 25.25
C LEU A 397 -27.81 9.24 25.35
N MET A 398 -28.53 8.27 25.95
CA MET A 398 -28.07 6.90 26.12
C MET A 398 -28.40 5.99 24.94
N ARG A 399 -29.10 6.49 23.91
CA ARG A 399 -29.49 5.69 22.73
C ARG A 399 -28.27 5.17 22.01
N GLY A 400 -28.20 3.85 21.81
CA GLY A 400 -27.06 3.18 21.14
C GLY A 400 -25.84 2.92 22.05
N SER A 401 -25.88 3.30 23.33
CA SER A 401 -24.82 2.99 24.29
C SER A 401 -24.84 1.49 24.67
N ASN A 402 -23.65 0.88 24.72
CA ASN A 402 -23.48 -0.52 25.08
C ASN A 402 -23.11 -0.64 26.59
N PRO A 403 -23.91 -1.31 27.42
CA PRO A 403 -23.62 -1.47 28.85
C PRO A 403 -22.25 -2.12 29.12
N MET A 404 -21.82 -3.09 28.29
CA MET A 404 -20.54 -3.78 28.48
C MET A 404 -19.32 -2.87 28.24
N GLN A 405 -19.47 -1.84 27.43
CA GLN A 405 -18.41 -0.85 27.14
C GLN A 405 -18.53 0.43 27.95
N PHE A 406 -19.58 0.55 28.76
CA PHE A 406 -19.89 1.79 29.45
C PHE A 406 -18.85 2.18 30.51
N GLY A 407 -18.12 1.22 31.07
CA GLY A 407 -17.01 1.50 31.97
C GLY A 407 -15.91 2.38 31.36
N SER A 408 -15.70 2.29 30.06
CA SER A 408 -14.76 3.17 29.32
C SER A 408 -15.28 4.62 29.22
N VAL A 409 -16.60 4.79 29.11
CA VAL A 409 -17.25 6.11 29.09
C VAL A 409 -17.10 6.80 30.46
N LEU A 410 -17.24 6.06 31.55
CA LEU A 410 -17.08 6.59 32.91
C LEU A 410 -15.64 7.08 33.16
N LEU A 411 -14.65 6.32 32.71
CA LEU A 411 -13.25 6.73 32.81
C LEU A 411 -12.97 8.01 31.99
N ARG A 412 -13.53 8.12 30.77
CA ARG A 412 -13.43 9.33 29.95
C ARG A 412 -14.13 10.53 30.58
N ALA A 413 -15.23 10.31 31.23
CA ALA A 413 -15.91 11.36 31.98
C ALA A 413 -15.14 11.86 33.23
N GLY A 414 -13.98 11.25 33.52
CA GLY A 414 -13.09 11.64 34.61
C GLY A 414 -13.37 10.91 35.92
N LEU A 415 -14.23 9.88 35.92
CA LEU A 415 -14.52 9.10 37.12
C LEU A 415 -13.40 8.07 37.38
N LYS A 416 -13.00 7.93 38.66
CA LYS A 416 -11.95 6.98 39.04
C LYS A 416 -12.56 5.60 39.33
N ARG A 417 -11.99 4.56 38.74
CA ARG A 417 -12.37 3.17 38.98
C ARG A 417 -11.60 2.60 40.17
N ARG A 418 -12.29 1.95 41.07
CA ARG A 418 -11.72 1.17 42.17
C ARG A 418 -12.17 -0.28 42.06
N HIS A 419 -11.25 -1.21 42.25
CA HIS A 419 -11.59 -2.63 42.30
C HIS A 419 -11.93 -3.05 43.71
N THR A 420 -13.08 -3.73 43.89
CA THR A 420 -13.51 -4.29 45.16
C THR A 420 -13.71 -5.80 45.01
N LYS A 421 -13.91 -6.50 46.15
CA LYS A 421 -14.21 -7.95 46.12
C LYS A 421 -15.53 -8.28 45.40
N TYR A 422 -16.38 -7.31 45.12
CA TYR A 422 -17.64 -7.46 44.40
C TYR A 422 -17.59 -6.95 42.96
N GLY A 423 -16.43 -6.50 42.48
CA GLY A 423 -16.25 -5.98 41.14
C GLY A 423 -15.74 -4.53 41.08
N ASN A 424 -15.82 -3.94 39.89
CA ASN A 424 -15.38 -2.56 39.69
C ASN A 424 -16.47 -1.57 40.08
N VAL A 425 -16.12 -0.60 40.93
CA VAL A 425 -16.96 0.52 41.34
C VAL A 425 -16.31 1.84 40.94
N TYR A 426 -17.12 2.86 40.80
CA TYR A 426 -16.74 4.22 40.50
C TYR A 426 -17.16 5.13 41.64
N GLU A 427 -16.22 5.91 42.13
CA GLU A 427 -16.43 6.89 43.18
C GLU A 427 -16.99 8.16 42.57
N VAL A 428 -18.22 8.52 42.93
CA VAL A 428 -18.96 9.60 42.27
C VAL A 428 -19.67 10.53 43.28
N VAL A 429 -19.84 11.77 42.83
CA VAL A 429 -20.72 12.75 43.50
C VAL A 429 -21.80 13.15 42.49
N ARG A 430 -23.07 13.11 42.89
CA ARG A 430 -24.17 13.58 42.06
C ARG A 430 -24.17 15.11 42.01
N ARG A 431 -24.27 15.66 40.78
CA ARG A 431 -24.47 17.10 40.58
C ARG A 431 -25.91 17.44 40.97
N LYS A 432 -26.10 18.49 41.76
CA LYS A 432 -27.45 19.06 41.99
C LYS A 432 -27.92 19.63 40.65
N LYS A 433 -29.17 19.33 40.26
CA LYS A 433 -29.81 20.03 39.12
C LYS A 433 -29.78 21.53 39.42
N GLU A 434 -29.07 22.33 38.67
CA GLU A 434 -29.32 23.77 38.58
C GLU A 434 -30.72 23.92 37.99
N VAL A 435 -31.66 24.37 38.82
CA VAL A 435 -32.99 24.80 38.37
C VAL A 435 -32.76 26.04 37.54
N SER A 436 -32.92 25.92 36.20
CA SER A 436 -32.94 27.09 35.34
C SER A 436 -33.94 28.10 35.89
N PRO A 437 -33.57 29.39 36.07
CA PRO A 437 -34.57 30.38 36.48
C PRO A 437 -35.66 30.43 35.43
N GLU A 438 -36.91 30.29 35.87
CA GLU A 438 -38.13 30.40 35.06
C GLU A 438 -38.03 31.63 34.15
N ARG A 439 -38.28 31.41 32.85
CA ARG A 439 -38.63 32.52 31.97
C ARG A 439 -39.84 33.20 32.56
N VAL A 440 -39.62 34.34 33.23
CA VAL A 440 -40.69 35.27 33.52
C VAL A 440 -41.19 35.79 32.17
N GLU A 441 -42.34 35.33 31.76
CA GLU A 441 -43.10 35.93 30.68
C GLU A 441 -43.39 37.39 31.01
N ARG A 442 -43.02 38.30 30.13
CA ARG A 442 -43.63 39.59 29.92
C ARG A 442 -43.80 39.83 28.44
#